data_57b0744fdb4c12064d8ac90562d95af3
#
_entry.id   57b0744fdb4c12064d8ac90562d95af3
#
_cell.length_a   1.000
_cell.length_b   1.000
_cell.length_c   1.000
_cell.angle_alpha   90.00
_cell.angle_beta   90.00
_cell.angle_gamma   90.00
#
_symmetry.space_group_name_H-M   'P 1'
#
loop_
_entity.id
_entity.type
_entity.pdbx_description
1 polymer ?
#
loop_
_entity_poly.entity_id
_entity_poly.type
_entity_poly.pdbx_seq_one_letter_code
_entity_poly.pdbx_strand_id
1 'polypeptide(L)'
;AYNLVGHRDMVCPLMDARRNQTYTGLYRFDGNDMQVLRGECAVGIDEIAADINSRGEAVVFLGDGVPVFRELIAEKLQVPYSFAPAYMNRQRAAVVGTLGIQYYKAGKFETAEEHRPDYLRVSQAERERAQREKEAEIIVRELKVEDSAAVAEMEQQIFSDPWSEKSVMETVQQKQSVCFAAEKAGHLLGYLLAYHAADEAEIARIAVQKEARRQGAAGKLMQALEHYCEEHKMEKLLLDVRESNEAARSFYTKNGFVEDGIRQGFYTNPSEDAVLMSRQLGADV
;
A
#
# COMPACT_ATOMS: atom_id res chain seq x y z
N ALA A 1 15.20 30.66 -2.67
CA ALA A 1 14.26 31.81 -2.78
C ALA A 1 14.91 33.13 -2.37
N TYR A 2 15.61 33.20 -1.25
CA TYR A 2 16.09 34.43 -0.62
C TYR A 2 17.08 35.25 -1.47
N ASN A 3 17.62 34.71 -2.58
CA ASN A 3 18.36 35.50 -3.58
C ASN A 3 17.49 36.62 -4.22
N LEU A 4 16.19 36.47 -4.17
CA LEU A 4 15.18 37.37 -4.76
C LEU A 4 14.33 38.09 -3.70
N VAL A 5 14.94 38.33 -2.51
CA VAL A 5 14.28 39.08 -1.43
C VAL A 5 13.77 40.42 -1.95
N GLY A 6 12.50 40.74 -1.63
CA GLY A 6 11.83 41.93 -2.09
C GLY A 6 11.23 41.84 -3.49
N HIS A 7 11.33 40.72 -4.20
CA HIS A 7 10.61 40.50 -5.45
C HIS A 7 9.10 40.40 -5.20
N ARG A 8 8.30 40.99 -6.09
CA ARG A 8 6.84 41.08 -5.92
C ARG A 8 6.10 39.81 -6.32
N ASP A 9 6.60 39.11 -7.35
CA ASP A 9 5.98 37.87 -7.82
C ASP A 9 6.32 36.72 -6.90
N MET A 10 5.58 35.61 -7.02
CA MET A 10 5.96 34.35 -6.36
C MET A 10 7.37 33.93 -6.79
N VAL A 11 8.13 33.39 -5.87
CA VAL A 11 9.49 32.91 -6.10
C VAL A 11 9.51 31.38 -6.01
N CYS A 12 9.93 30.72 -7.10
CA CYS A 12 10.03 29.28 -7.20
C CYS A 12 11.48 28.86 -7.48
N PRO A 13 12.25 28.49 -6.47
CA PRO A 13 13.58 27.89 -6.66
C PRO A 13 13.43 26.48 -7.25
N LEU A 14 14.26 26.14 -8.22
CA LEU A 14 14.33 24.81 -8.83
C LEU A 14 15.75 24.26 -8.68
N MET A 15 15.88 23.10 -8.05
CA MET A 15 17.12 22.34 -8.00
C MET A 15 16.86 20.97 -8.63
N ASP A 16 17.70 20.57 -9.59
CA ASP A 16 17.55 19.29 -10.27
C ASP A 16 17.70 18.11 -9.28
N ALA A 17 16.59 17.41 -9.03
CA ALA A 17 16.56 16.22 -8.19
C ALA A 17 16.71 14.91 -8.99
N ARG A 18 17.05 15.00 -10.30
CA ARG A 18 17.08 13.90 -11.26
C ARG A 18 15.70 13.30 -11.55
N ARG A 19 15.60 12.50 -12.64
CA ARG A 19 14.39 11.77 -13.02
C ARG A 19 13.15 12.66 -13.18
N ASN A 20 13.29 13.82 -13.81
CA ASN A 20 12.23 14.82 -14.00
C ASN A 20 11.60 15.36 -12.70
N GLN A 21 12.32 15.27 -11.59
CA GLN A 21 11.92 15.84 -10.31
C GLN A 21 12.80 17.04 -9.95
N THR A 22 12.22 17.97 -9.21
CA THR A 22 12.91 19.15 -8.68
C THR A 22 12.74 19.22 -7.17
N TYR A 23 13.81 19.61 -6.45
CA TYR A 23 13.65 20.15 -5.12
C TYR A 23 13.21 21.58 -5.26
N THR A 24 12.08 21.93 -4.65
CA THR A 24 11.41 23.22 -4.86
C THR A 24 10.56 23.61 -3.65
N GLY A 25 9.95 24.75 -3.74
CA GLY A 25 8.94 25.31 -2.85
C GLY A 25 8.41 26.59 -3.47
N LEU A 26 7.36 27.18 -2.91
CA LEU A 26 6.81 28.45 -3.36
C LEU A 26 6.88 29.46 -2.23
N TYR A 27 7.37 30.65 -2.54
CA TYR A 27 7.62 31.70 -1.58
C TYR A 27 7.14 33.03 -2.09
N ARG A 28 6.83 33.94 -1.18
CA ARG A 28 6.50 35.34 -1.46
C ARG A 28 7.27 36.24 -0.50
N PHE A 29 7.63 37.42 -0.94
CA PHE A 29 8.27 38.42 -0.08
C PHE A 29 7.33 39.59 0.18
N ASP A 30 7.21 39.97 1.44
CA ASP A 30 6.67 41.25 1.89
C ASP A 30 7.84 42.06 2.49
N GLY A 31 8.39 42.94 1.67
CA GLY A 31 9.68 43.57 1.99
C GLY A 31 10.80 42.52 2.15
N ASN A 32 11.30 42.37 3.37
CA ASN A 32 12.34 41.38 3.70
C ASN A 32 11.76 40.09 4.31
N ASP A 33 10.47 40.05 4.59
CA ASP A 33 9.85 38.90 5.21
C ASP A 33 9.42 37.88 4.15
N MET A 34 9.89 36.65 4.34
CA MET A 34 9.60 35.54 3.46
C MET A 34 8.39 34.73 3.97
N GLN A 35 7.33 34.72 3.18
CA GLN A 35 6.17 33.86 3.40
C GLN A 35 6.33 32.56 2.63
N VAL A 36 6.12 31.43 3.27
CA VAL A 36 6.13 30.12 2.66
C VAL A 36 4.73 29.79 2.18
N LEU A 37 4.52 29.77 0.85
CA LEU A 37 3.25 29.41 0.22
C LEU A 37 3.14 27.88 0.02
N ARG A 38 4.27 27.24 -0.23
CA ARG A 38 4.46 25.78 -0.23
C ARG A 38 5.84 25.49 0.34
N GLY A 39 5.92 24.61 1.32
CA GLY A 39 7.18 24.19 1.92
C GLY A 39 8.09 23.43 0.95
N GLU A 40 9.32 23.21 1.38
CA GLU A 40 10.32 22.46 0.63
C GLU A 40 9.80 21.06 0.30
N CYS A 41 9.90 20.65 -0.96
CA CYS A 41 9.44 19.35 -1.44
C CYS A 41 10.28 18.86 -2.63
N ALA A 42 10.20 17.55 -2.89
CA ALA A 42 10.74 16.92 -4.08
C ALA A 42 9.57 16.42 -4.93
N VAL A 43 9.28 17.10 -6.04
CA VAL A 43 8.09 16.85 -6.88
C VAL A 43 8.43 16.88 -8.37
N GLY A 44 7.54 16.34 -9.20
CA GLY A 44 7.60 16.51 -10.65
C GLY A 44 7.33 17.96 -11.06
N ILE A 45 7.91 18.39 -12.20
CA ILE A 45 7.66 19.73 -12.72
C ILE A 45 6.18 19.97 -13.04
N ASP A 46 5.45 18.91 -13.42
CA ASP A 46 4.00 18.98 -13.70
C ASP A 46 3.21 19.37 -12.45
N GLU A 47 3.56 18.82 -11.31
CA GLU A 47 2.87 19.08 -10.05
C GLU A 47 3.07 20.51 -9.57
N ILE A 48 4.32 21.02 -9.63
CA ILE A 48 4.58 22.41 -9.21
C ILE A 48 3.98 23.41 -10.20
N ALA A 49 3.97 23.11 -11.50
CA ALA A 49 3.32 23.93 -12.50
C ALA A 49 1.79 24.00 -12.30
N ALA A 50 1.15 22.89 -11.96
CA ALA A 50 -0.28 22.84 -11.64
C ALA A 50 -0.61 23.67 -10.39
N ASP A 51 0.21 23.60 -9.33
CA ASP A 51 0.04 24.41 -8.12
C ASP A 51 0.15 25.92 -8.45
N ILE A 52 1.18 26.31 -9.21
CA ILE A 52 1.37 27.71 -9.64
C ILE A 52 0.17 28.21 -10.47
N ASN A 53 -0.27 27.42 -11.45
CA ASN A 53 -1.43 27.76 -12.28
C ASN A 53 -2.71 27.93 -11.45
N SER A 54 -2.91 27.09 -10.44
CA SER A 54 -4.08 27.16 -9.55
C SER A 54 -4.14 28.45 -8.73
N ARG A 55 -2.98 29.07 -8.47
CA ARG A 55 -2.88 30.35 -7.76
C ARG A 55 -3.16 31.56 -8.64
N GLY A 56 -2.98 31.42 -9.96
CA GLY A 56 -3.29 32.47 -10.91
C GLY A 56 -2.37 33.69 -10.86
N GLU A 57 -1.20 33.58 -10.23
CA GLU A 57 -0.30 34.71 -10.00
C GLU A 57 1.03 34.54 -10.74
N ALA A 58 1.68 35.66 -11.04
CA ALA A 58 2.98 35.68 -11.70
C ALA A 58 4.08 35.02 -10.81
N VAL A 59 5.02 34.33 -11.47
CA VAL A 59 6.10 33.61 -10.79
C VAL A 59 7.47 33.87 -11.41
N VAL A 60 8.50 33.97 -10.59
CA VAL A 60 9.90 34.01 -11.02
C VAL A 60 10.61 32.75 -10.61
N PHE A 61 11.27 32.11 -11.56
CA PHE A 61 12.07 30.89 -11.35
C PHE A 61 13.55 31.23 -11.20
N LEU A 62 14.23 30.52 -10.30
CA LEU A 62 15.68 30.56 -10.13
C LEU A 62 16.20 29.19 -9.75
N GLY A 63 17.49 29.00 -9.79
CA GLY A 63 18.16 27.76 -9.41
C GLY A 63 18.83 27.05 -10.58
N ASP A 64 19.62 26.05 -10.26
CA ASP A 64 20.38 25.26 -11.23
C ASP A 64 19.48 24.28 -12.03
N GLY A 65 18.25 24.02 -11.56
CA GLY A 65 17.24 23.29 -12.31
C GLY A 65 16.59 24.08 -13.43
N VAL A 66 16.68 25.44 -13.45
CA VAL A 66 16.05 26.26 -14.49
C VAL A 66 16.43 25.86 -15.92
N PRO A 67 17.71 25.63 -16.27
CA PRO A 67 18.05 25.18 -17.61
C PRO A 67 17.43 23.83 -17.99
N VAL A 68 17.28 22.93 -17.01
CA VAL A 68 16.75 21.58 -17.23
C VAL A 68 15.25 21.62 -17.51
N PHE A 69 14.51 22.47 -16.78
CA PHE A 69 13.04 22.50 -16.84
C PHE A 69 12.45 23.63 -17.66
N ARG A 70 13.27 24.47 -18.29
CA ARG A 70 12.83 25.66 -19.02
C ARG A 70 11.76 25.38 -20.08
N GLU A 71 11.95 24.33 -20.87
CA GLU A 71 11.02 23.96 -21.94
C GLU A 71 9.69 23.42 -21.37
N LEU A 72 9.75 22.59 -20.35
CA LEU A 72 8.56 22.07 -19.65
C LEU A 72 7.79 23.18 -18.95
N ILE A 73 8.47 24.16 -18.36
CA ILE A 73 7.84 25.34 -17.77
C ILE A 73 7.07 26.12 -18.84
N ALA A 74 7.70 26.35 -19.99
CA ALA A 74 7.06 27.07 -21.08
C ALA A 74 5.83 26.35 -21.65
N GLU A 75 5.85 25.03 -21.66
CA GLU A 75 4.72 24.20 -22.11
C GLU A 75 3.56 24.17 -21.10
N LYS A 76 3.86 24.12 -19.80
CA LYS A 76 2.87 23.79 -18.77
C LYS A 76 2.28 24.98 -18.04
N LEU A 77 2.99 26.12 -18.01
CA LEU A 77 2.49 27.30 -17.30
C LEU A 77 1.47 28.09 -18.09
N GLN A 78 0.43 28.47 -17.38
CA GLN A 78 -0.68 29.28 -17.91
C GLN A 78 -0.69 30.72 -17.33
N VAL A 79 0.20 30.99 -16.36
CA VAL A 79 0.34 32.29 -15.72
C VAL A 79 1.60 33.01 -16.22
N PRO A 80 1.69 34.34 -16.06
CA PRO A 80 2.92 35.07 -16.39
C PRO A 80 4.11 34.56 -15.60
N TYR A 81 5.24 34.32 -16.24
CA TYR A 81 6.45 33.85 -15.58
C TYR A 81 7.70 34.52 -16.13
N SER A 82 8.73 34.51 -15.31
CA SER A 82 10.05 35.03 -15.68
C SER A 82 11.14 34.14 -15.06
N PHE A 83 12.37 34.31 -15.53
CA PHE A 83 13.55 33.65 -14.97
C PHE A 83 14.50 34.69 -14.38
N ALA A 84 14.99 34.42 -13.19
CA ALA A 84 15.99 35.27 -12.57
C ALA A 84 17.26 35.34 -13.44
N PRO A 85 18.01 36.45 -13.36
CA PRO A 85 19.31 36.55 -14.02
C PRO A 85 20.25 35.39 -13.63
N ALA A 86 21.08 34.96 -14.56
CA ALA A 86 21.94 33.78 -14.38
C ALA A 86 22.82 33.86 -13.11
N TYR A 87 23.26 35.04 -12.72
CA TYR A 87 24.05 35.23 -11.51
C TYR A 87 23.26 35.05 -10.20
N MET A 88 21.92 34.98 -10.26
CA MET A 88 21.04 34.70 -9.14
C MET A 88 20.70 33.21 -8.98
N ASN A 89 21.02 32.37 -9.97
CA ASN A 89 20.66 30.95 -10.01
C ASN A 89 21.46 30.05 -9.06
N ARG A 90 22.49 30.57 -8.43
CA ARG A 90 23.32 29.77 -7.50
C ARG A 90 23.18 30.25 -6.07
N GLN A 91 23.34 29.34 -5.15
CA GLN A 91 23.42 29.65 -3.73
C GLN A 91 24.58 30.62 -3.47
N ARG A 92 24.33 31.60 -2.60
CA ARG A 92 25.31 32.62 -2.21
C ARG A 92 25.54 32.58 -0.71
N ALA A 93 26.77 32.46 -0.28
CA ALA A 93 27.15 32.41 1.13
C ALA A 93 26.62 33.62 1.92
N ALA A 94 26.66 34.82 1.33
CA ALA A 94 26.12 36.03 1.96
C ALA A 94 24.60 35.93 2.20
N VAL A 95 23.85 35.36 1.27
CA VAL A 95 22.39 35.19 1.38
C VAL A 95 22.05 34.12 2.44
N VAL A 96 22.80 33.02 2.46
CA VAL A 96 22.67 31.96 3.49
C VAL A 96 22.98 32.55 4.87
N GLY A 97 24.08 33.32 4.99
CA GLY A 97 24.46 33.98 6.25
C GLY A 97 23.39 34.98 6.73
N THR A 98 22.81 35.77 5.84
CA THR A 98 21.75 36.74 6.19
C THR A 98 20.53 36.02 6.72
N LEU A 99 20.08 34.95 6.04
CA LEU A 99 18.94 34.15 6.47
C LEU A 99 19.23 33.43 7.79
N GLY A 100 20.45 32.88 7.96
CA GLY A 100 20.91 32.26 9.20
C GLY A 100 20.88 33.22 10.39
N ILE A 101 21.30 34.48 10.20
CA ILE A 101 21.23 35.52 11.25
C ILE A 101 19.75 35.80 11.62
N GLN A 102 18.85 35.85 10.66
CA GLN A 102 17.43 36.04 10.93
C GLN A 102 16.84 34.87 11.73
N TYR A 103 17.15 33.65 11.35
CA TYR A 103 16.70 32.45 12.07
C TYR A 103 17.27 32.43 13.50
N TYR A 104 18.55 32.75 13.68
CA TYR A 104 19.15 32.85 14.99
C TYR A 104 18.45 33.88 15.89
N LYS A 105 18.19 35.08 15.35
CA LYS A 105 17.47 36.14 16.08
C LYS A 105 16.02 35.77 16.40
N ALA A 106 15.40 34.93 15.60
CA ALA A 106 14.04 34.42 15.79
C ALA A 106 14.01 33.19 16.71
N GLY A 107 15.13 32.75 17.28
CA GLY A 107 15.22 31.55 18.12
C GLY A 107 15.06 30.22 17.35
N LYS A 108 15.18 30.26 16.03
CA LYS A 108 15.08 29.07 15.15
C LYS A 108 16.48 28.50 14.89
N PHE A 109 17.03 27.86 15.89
CA PHE A 109 18.31 27.16 15.77
C PHE A 109 18.28 25.89 16.62
N GLU A 110 19.12 24.94 16.25
CA GLU A 110 19.28 23.64 16.87
C GLU A 110 20.72 23.46 17.30
N THR A 111 20.95 22.63 18.31
CA THR A 111 22.31 22.21 18.68
C THR A 111 22.83 21.19 17.66
N ALA A 112 24.15 20.98 17.64
CA ALA A 112 24.76 19.96 16.76
C ALA A 112 24.28 18.54 17.08
N GLU A 113 23.84 18.27 18.31
CA GLU A 113 23.31 16.99 18.75
C GLU A 113 21.84 16.76 18.30
N GLU A 114 21.07 17.83 18.20
CA GLU A 114 19.67 17.82 17.80
C GLU A 114 19.50 17.82 16.29
N HIS A 115 20.45 18.43 15.56
CA HIS A 115 20.35 18.60 14.12
C HIS A 115 20.29 17.26 13.38
N ARG A 116 19.30 17.11 12.53
CA ARG A 116 19.12 15.97 11.62
C ARG A 116 18.90 16.49 10.21
N PRO A 117 19.50 15.86 9.19
CA PRO A 117 19.18 16.18 7.80
C PRO A 117 17.70 15.92 7.51
N ASP A 118 17.03 16.87 6.89
CA ASP A 118 15.69 16.67 6.36
C ASP A 118 15.80 16.09 4.94
N TYR A 119 15.54 14.81 4.82
CA TYR A 119 15.56 14.11 3.54
C TYR A 119 14.19 14.25 2.84
N LEU A 120 14.01 15.31 2.06
CA LEU A 120 12.80 15.56 1.27
C LEU A 120 12.49 14.44 0.25
N ARG A 121 13.42 13.57 0.03
CA ARG A 121 13.27 12.41 -0.85
C ARG A 121 13.83 11.17 -0.18
N VAL A 122 12.99 10.14 -0.07
CA VAL A 122 13.41 8.81 0.39
C VAL A 122 14.54 8.28 -0.51
N SER A 123 15.62 7.80 0.07
CA SER A 123 16.75 7.27 -0.68
C SER A 123 16.33 6.10 -1.59
N GLN A 124 17.11 5.85 -2.64
CA GLN A 124 16.83 4.71 -3.52
C GLN A 124 16.90 3.39 -2.75
N ALA A 125 17.84 3.24 -1.84
CA ALA A 125 18.00 2.05 -1.01
C ALA A 125 16.79 1.82 -0.09
N GLU A 126 16.24 2.89 0.51
CA GLU A 126 15.03 2.78 1.34
C GLU A 126 13.79 2.43 0.52
N ARG A 127 13.64 2.98 -0.70
CA ARG A 127 12.56 2.60 -1.61
C ARG A 127 12.65 1.16 -2.06
N GLU A 128 13.85 0.70 -2.44
CA GLU A 128 14.10 -0.70 -2.81
C GLU A 128 13.85 -1.64 -1.63
N ARG A 129 14.24 -1.22 -0.41
CA ARG A 129 13.94 -1.97 0.80
C ARG A 129 12.44 -2.06 1.06
N ALA A 130 11.72 -0.94 1.02
CA ALA A 130 10.27 -0.90 1.19
C ALA A 130 9.54 -1.72 0.10
N GLN A 131 10.05 -1.71 -1.13
CA GLN A 131 9.52 -2.53 -2.22
C GLN A 131 9.76 -4.02 -1.96
N ARG A 132 10.97 -4.42 -1.55
CA ARG A 132 11.28 -5.81 -1.16
C ARG A 132 10.47 -6.27 0.04
N GLU A 133 10.23 -5.41 1.02
CA GLU A 133 9.40 -5.71 2.18
C GLU A 133 7.94 -5.95 1.75
N LYS A 134 7.37 -5.13 0.85
CA LYS A 134 6.04 -5.35 0.26
C LYS A 134 5.97 -6.65 -0.55
N GLU A 135 6.96 -6.92 -1.39
CA GLU A 135 7.06 -8.17 -2.16
C GLU A 135 7.26 -9.40 -1.27
N ALA A 136 7.84 -9.23 -0.08
CA ALA A 136 8.01 -10.28 0.92
C ALA A 136 6.75 -10.55 1.73
N GLU A 137 5.76 -9.67 1.70
CA GLU A 137 4.52 -9.81 2.46
C GLU A 137 3.51 -10.72 1.75
N ILE A 138 2.86 -11.58 2.53
CA ILE A 138 1.69 -12.33 2.04
C ILE A 138 0.49 -11.39 2.10
N ILE A 139 -0.12 -11.14 0.96
CA ILE A 139 -1.36 -10.38 0.83
C ILE A 139 -2.54 -11.32 0.58
N VAL A 140 -3.73 -10.94 1.05
CA VAL A 140 -4.97 -11.64 0.74
C VAL A 140 -5.84 -10.72 -0.11
N ARG A 141 -6.40 -11.28 -1.17
CA ARG A 141 -7.34 -10.61 -2.08
C ARG A 141 -8.49 -11.53 -2.45
N GLU A 142 -9.52 -10.99 -3.03
CA GLU A 142 -10.56 -11.81 -3.64
C GLU A 142 -9.97 -12.73 -4.72
N LEU A 143 -10.45 -13.98 -4.72
CA LEU A 143 -10.10 -14.96 -5.75
C LEU A 143 -10.87 -14.61 -7.02
N LYS A 144 -10.18 -14.56 -8.15
CA LYS A 144 -10.76 -14.26 -9.45
C LYS A 144 -10.92 -15.51 -10.30
N VAL A 145 -11.75 -15.41 -11.32
CA VAL A 145 -11.96 -16.52 -12.29
C VAL A 145 -10.64 -16.94 -12.93
N GLU A 146 -9.74 -16.00 -13.21
CA GLU A 146 -8.43 -16.27 -13.81
C GLU A 146 -7.53 -17.12 -12.91
N ASP A 147 -7.78 -17.16 -11.60
CA ASP A 147 -7.02 -17.98 -10.65
C ASP A 147 -7.45 -19.45 -10.66
N SER A 148 -8.58 -19.79 -11.30
CA SER A 148 -9.20 -21.12 -11.19
C SER A 148 -8.29 -22.26 -11.66
N ALA A 149 -7.49 -22.05 -12.68
CA ALA A 149 -6.52 -23.04 -13.16
C ALA A 149 -5.43 -23.32 -12.11
N ALA A 150 -4.88 -22.28 -11.50
CA ALA A 150 -3.84 -22.41 -10.47
C ALA A 150 -4.40 -23.05 -9.18
N VAL A 151 -5.65 -22.73 -8.81
CA VAL A 151 -6.33 -23.38 -7.68
C VAL A 151 -6.57 -24.85 -7.96
N ALA A 152 -7.02 -25.21 -9.18
CA ALA A 152 -7.24 -26.62 -9.55
C ALA A 152 -5.93 -27.43 -9.54
N GLU A 153 -4.83 -26.83 -9.97
CA GLU A 153 -3.52 -27.46 -9.85
C GLU A 153 -3.13 -27.72 -8.38
N MET A 154 -3.36 -26.76 -7.49
CA MET A 154 -3.15 -26.94 -6.05
C MET A 154 -4.07 -28.01 -5.46
N GLU A 155 -5.33 -28.08 -5.87
CA GLU A 155 -6.27 -29.13 -5.48
C GLU A 155 -5.73 -30.52 -5.78
N GLN A 156 -5.22 -30.74 -6.99
CA GLN A 156 -4.63 -32.02 -7.41
C GLN A 156 -3.40 -32.41 -6.57
N GLN A 157 -2.64 -31.45 -6.10
CA GLN A 157 -1.44 -31.70 -5.30
C GLN A 157 -1.75 -31.97 -3.81
N ILE A 158 -2.87 -31.44 -3.29
CA ILE A 158 -3.15 -31.39 -1.87
C ILE A 158 -4.26 -32.37 -1.47
N PHE A 159 -5.31 -32.52 -2.29
CA PHE A 159 -6.48 -33.29 -1.93
C PHE A 159 -6.58 -34.59 -2.72
N SER A 160 -7.07 -35.64 -2.06
CA SER A 160 -7.39 -36.92 -2.70
C SER A 160 -8.67 -36.88 -3.54
N ASP A 161 -9.46 -35.84 -3.35
CA ASP A 161 -10.72 -35.56 -4.03
C ASP A 161 -10.68 -34.08 -4.53
N PRO A 162 -9.85 -33.82 -5.55
CA PRO A 162 -9.61 -32.45 -6.02
C PRO A 162 -10.78 -31.87 -6.80
N TRP A 163 -11.05 -30.61 -6.59
CA TRP A 163 -11.99 -29.86 -7.41
C TRP A 163 -11.38 -29.57 -8.78
N SER A 164 -12.19 -29.68 -9.82
CA SER A 164 -11.80 -29.32 -11.17
C SER A 164 -11.75 -27.79 -11.33
N GLU A 165 -10.98 -27.33 -12.34
CA GLU A 165 -10.96 -25.91 -12.71
C GLU A 165 -12.38 -25.36 -12.93
N LYS A 166 -13.24 -26.14 -13.61
CA LYS A 166 -14.63 -25.78 -13.84
C LYS A 166 -15.39 -25.60 -12.53
N SER A 167 -15.23 -26.50 -11.56
CA SER A 167 -15.90 -26.42 -10.25
C SER A 167 -15.44 -25.18 -9.47
N VAL A 168 -14.14 -24.87 -9.50
CA VAL A 168 -13.59 -23.66 -8.87
C VAL A 168 -14.17 -22.41 -9.52
N MET A 169 -14.15 -22.34 -10.86
CA MET A 169 -14.69 -21.22 -11.62
C MET A 169 -16.17 -20.98 -11.33
N GLU A 170 -16.99 -22.05 -11.34
CA GLU A 170 -18.40 -21.98 -11.02
C GLU A 170 -18.64 -21.48 -9.58
N THR A 171 -17.80 -21.90 -8.63
CA THR A 171 -17.87 -21.43 -7.23
C THR A 171 -17.56 -19.94 -7.14
N VAL A 172 -16.48 -19.47 -7.75
CA VAL A 172 -16.09 -18.05 -7.73
C VAL A 172 -17.18 -17.14 -8.32
N GLN A 173 -17.96 -17.64 -9.28
CA GLN A 173 -19.05 -16.89 -9.93
C GLN A 173 -20.38 -16.91 -9.18
N GLN A 174 -20.52 -17.71 -8.14
CA GLN A 174 -21.77 -17.79 -7.37
C GLN A 174 -21.93 -16.59 -6.44
N LYS A 175 -23.14 -16.07 -6.33
CA LYS A 175 -23.45 -14.93 -5.45
C LYS A 175 -23.31 -15.24 -3.95
N GLN A 176 -23.50 -16.51 -3.60
CA GLN A 176 -23.42 -16.99 -2.22
C GLN A 176 -22.02 -17.51 -1.85
N SER A 177 -21.02 -17.32 -2.71
CA SER A 177 -19.64 -17.68 -2.40
C SER A 177 -18.82 -16.47 -1.99
N VAL A 178 -17.89 -16.71 -1.10
CA VAL A 178 -16.82 -15.79 -0.75
C VAL A 178 -15.49 -16.54 -0.89
N CYS A 179 -14.63 -16.02 -1.73
CA CYS A 179 -13.43 -16.72 -2.15
C CYS A 179 -12.21 -15.80 -2.05
N PHE A 180 -11.17 -16.28 -1.38
CA PHE A 180 -9.94 -15.51 -1.18
C PHE A 180 -8.72 -16.24 -1.71
N ALA A 181 -7.76 -15.47 -2.20
CA ALA A 181 -6.41 -15.90 -2.59
C ALA A 181 -5.38 -15.29 -1.65
N ALA A 182 -4.46 -16.08 -1.15
CA ALA A 182 -3.25 -15.61 -0.48
C ALA A 182 -2.10 -15.64 -1.49
N GLU A 183 -1.44 -14.51 -1.73
CA GLU A 183 -0.33 -14.42 -2.67
C GLU A 183 0.88 -13.70 -2.08
N LYS A 184 2.05 -13.97 -2.67
CA LYS A 184 3.31 -13.30 -2.35
C LYS A 184 4.08 -13.08 -3.64
N ALA A 185 4.50 -11.83 -3.87
CA ALA A 185 5.20 -11.45 -5.10
C ALA A 185 4.48 -11.90 -6.39
N GLY A 186 3.14 -11.87 -6.41
CA GLY A 186 2.32 -12.30 -7.55
C GLY A 186 2.14 -13.81 -7.69
N HIS A 187 2.66 -14.63 -6.76
CA HIS A 187 2.49 -16.08 -6.78
C HIS A 187 1.41 -16.52 -5.79
N LEU A 188 0.45 -17.32 -6.25
CA LEU A 188 -0.59 -17.90 -5.42
C LEU A 188 0.04 -18.90 -4.43
N LEU A 189 -0.13 -18.66 -3.14
CA LEU A 189 0.37 -19.52 -2.06
C LEU A 189 -0.73 -20.39 -1.45
N GLY A 190 -1.96 -19.94 -1.50
CA GLY A 190 -3.11 -20.60 -0.90
C GLY A 190 -4.41 -19.93 -1.29
N TYR A 191 -5.50 -20.56 -0.98
CA TYR A 191 -6.85 -20.06 -1.25
C TYR A 191 -7.83 -20.54 -0.18
N LEU A 192 -8.97 -19.85 -0.10
CA LEU A 192 -10.11 -20.21 0.70
C LEU A 192 -11.36 -20.06 -0.17
N LEU A 193 -12.21 -21.10 -0.16
CA LEU A 193 -13.53 -21.10 -0.78
C LEU A 193 -14.55 -21.35 0.32
N ALA A 194 -15.52 -20.45 0.44
CA ALA A 194 -16.61 -20.58 1.39
C ALA A 194 -17.96 -20.23 0.73
N TYR A 195 -19.01 -20.76 1.26
CA TYR A 195 -20.39 -20.40 0.91
C TYR A 195 -21.05 -19.74 2.11
N HIS A 196 -22.00 -18.88 1.85
CA HIS A 196 -22.80 -18.29 2.91
C HIS A 196 -24.30 -18.37 2.60
N ALA A 197 -25.10 -18.54 3.64
CA ALA A 197 -26.55 -18.53 3.57
C ALA A 197 -27.10 -17.96 4.89
N ALA A 198 -28.00 -17.00 4.77
CA ALA A 198 -28.52 -16.27 5.93
C ALA A 198 -27.41 -15.67 6.79
N ASP A 199 -27.27 -16.11 8.02
CA ASP A 199 -26.32 -15.66 9.02
C ASP A 199 -25.14 -16.63 9.26
N GLU A 200 -24.99 -17.64 8.39
CA GLU A 200 -23.92 -18.65 8.49
C GLU A 200 -23.03 -18.65 7.25
N ALA A 201 -21.73 -18.93 7.44
CA ALA A 201 -20.80 -19.22 6.36
C ALA A 201 -20.10 -20.58 6.58
N GLU A 202 -19.97 -21.36 5.52
CA GLU A 202 -19.35 -22.68 5.53
C GLU A 202 -18.06 -22.65 4.70
N ILE A 203 -16.94 -23.02 5.33
CA ILE A 203 -15.66 -23.17 4.65
C ILE A 203 -15.68 -24.51 3.90
N ALA A 204 -15.85 -24.43 2.58
CA ALA A 204 -15.81 -25.60 1.71
C ALA A 204 -14.39 -26.10 1.47
N ARG A 205 -13.43 -25.19 1.29
CA ARG A 205 -12.02 -25.52 1.04
C ARG A 205 -11.12 -24.40 1.58
N ILE A 206 -10.02 -24.81 2.22
CA ILE A 206 -8.86 -23.97 2.49
C ILE A 206 -7.60 -24.78 2.25
N ALA A 207 -6.68 -24.25 1.48
CA ALA A 207 -5.42 -24.90 1.21
C ALA A 207 -4.27 -23.91 1.07
N VAL A 208 -3.07 -24.36 1.45
CA VAL A 208 -1.82 -23.64 1.30
C VAL A 208 -0.78 -24.62 0.73
N GLN A 209 -0.06 -24.18 -0.30
CA GLN A 209 1.05 -24.93 -0.90
C GLN A 209 2.01 -25.43 0.19
N LYS A 210 2.53 -26.63 0.03
CA LYS A 210 3.36 -27.29 1.05
C LYS A 210 4.56 -26.44 1.46
N GLU A 211 5.18 -25.79 0.50
CA GLU A 211 6.36 -24.94 0.66
C GLU A 211 6.06 -23.60 1.34
N ALA A 212 4.79 -23.16 1.27
CA ALA A 212 4.31 -21.93 1.87
C ALA A 212 3.64 -22.11 3.24
N ARG A 213 3.54 -23.34 3.73
CA ARG A 213 2.96 -23.62 5.06
C ARG A 213 3.81 -23.00 6.17
N ARG A 214 3.17 -22.73 7.32
CA ARG A 214 3.76 -22.10 8.51
C ARG A 214 4.31 -20.69 8.29
N GLN A 215 3.98 -20.03 7.17
CA GLN A 215 4.32 -18.63 6.89
C GLN A 215 3.15 -17.67 7.17
N GLY A 216 2.04 -18.16 7.72
CA GLY A 216 0.88 -17.32 8.09
C GLY A 216 -0.21 -17.20 7.03
N ALA A 217 -0.05 -17.79 5.83
CA ALA A 217 -1.03 -17.66 4.73
C ALA A 217 -2.43 -18.12 5.13
N ALA A 218 -2.57 -19.31 5.77
CA ALA A 218 -3.88 -19.80 6.20
C ALA A 218 -4.53 -18.89 7.26
N GLY A 219 -3.74 -18.35 8.19
CA GLY A 219 -4.24 -17.39 9.19
C GLY A 219 -4.75 -16.10 8.55
N LYS A 220 -4.04 -15.55 7.57
CA LYS A 220 -4.49 -14.37 6.83
C LYS A 220 -5.76 -14.64 6.01
N LEU A 221 -5.89 -15.81 5.40
CA LEU A 221 -7.12 -16.23 4.71
C LEU A 221 -8.31 -16.32 5.67
N MET A 222 -8.10 -16.89 6.86
CA MET A 222 -9.13 -16.97 7.90
C MET A 222 -9.54 -15.58 8.39
N GLN A 223 -8.59 -14.69 8.65
CA GLN A 223 -8.88 -13.31 9.04
C GLN A 223 -9.67 -12.55 7.97
N ALA A 224 -9.38 -12.78 6.69
CA ALA A 224 -10.15 -12.17 5.59
C ALA A 224 -11.60 -12.68 5.57
N LEU A 225 -11.83 -13.97 5.82
CA LEU A 225 -13.17 -14.53 5.94
C LEU A 225 -13.91 -13.99 7.17
N GLU A 226 -13.23 -13.89 8.31
CA GLU A 226 -13.79 -13.31 9.54
C GLU A 226 -14.24 -11.86 9.30
N HIS A 227 -13.39 -11.05 8.69
CA HIS A 227 -13.72 -9.67 8.35
C HIS A 227 -14.95 -9.57 7.42
N TYR A 228 -14.99 -10.41 6.38
CA TYR A 228 -16.15 -10.50 5.50
C TYR A 228 -17.43 -10.85 6.28
N CYS A 229 -17.33 -11.82 7.18
CA CYS A 229 -18.48 -12.23 8.01
C CYS A 229 -18.96 -11.12 8.94
N GLU A 230 -18.06 -10.35 9.55
CA GLU A 230 -18.37 -9.19 10.38
C GLU A 230 -19.11 -8.10 9.57
N GLU A 231 -18.59 -7.75 8.39
CA GLU A 231 -19.22 -6.76 7.50
C GLU A 231 -20.64 -7.18 7.07
N HIS A 232 -20.86 -8.50 6.88
CA HIS A 232 -22.14 -9.05 6.43
C HIS A 232 -23.02 -9.56 7.58
N LYS A 233 -22.61 -9.31 8.84
CA LYS A 233 -23.37 -9.67 10.05
C LYS A 233 -23.67 -11.16 10.14
N MET A 234 -22.73 -12.00 9.75
CA MET A 234 -22.83 -13.43 9.92
C MET A 234 -22.52 -13.81 11.35
N GLU A 235 -23.25 -14.77 11.88
CA GLU A 235 -23.18 -15.16 13.29
C GLU A 235 -22.37 -16.44 13.51
N LYS A 236 -22.17 -17.24 12.45
CA LYS A 236 -21.55 -18.55 12.60
C LYS A 236 -20.69 -18.96 11.41
N LEU A 237 -19.52 -19.54 11.70
CA LEU A 237 -18.67 -20.25 10.74
C LEU A 237 -18.79 -21.75 10.94
N LEU A 238 -18.87 -22.50 9.84
CA LEU A 238 -18.99 -23.94 9.80
C LEU A 238 -17.91 -24.55 8.92
N LEU A 239 -17.50 -25.77 9.17
CA LEU A 239 -16.67 -26.58 8.29
C LEU A 239 -16.78 -28.08 8.59
N ASP A 240 -16.43 -28.87 7.58
CA ASP A 240 -16.20 -30.31 7.69
C ASP A 240 -14.69 -30.58 7.48
N VAL A 241 -14.08 -31.38 8.33
CA VAL A 241 -12.68 -31.75 8.21
C VAL A 241 -12.48 -33.25 8.41
N ARG A 242 -11.57 -33.88 7.64
CA ARG A 242 -11.24 -35.30 7.81
C ARG A 242 -10.78 -35.57 9.24
N GLU A 243 -11.26 -36.67 9.85
CA GLU A 243 -10.90 -37.05 11.22
C GLU A 243 -9.39 -37.22 11.37
N SER A 244 -8.69 -37.79 10.38
CA SER A 244 -7.24 -37.98 10.35
C SER A 244 -6.44 -36.73 10.14
N ASN A 245 -7.07 -35.60 9.74
CA ASN A 245 -6.37 -34.34 9.46
C ASN A 245 -6.10 -33.54 10.74
N GLU A 246 -5.27 -34.11 11.63
CA GLU A 246 -4.92 -33.48 12.92
C GLU A 246 -4.37 -32.05 12.76
N ALA A 247 -3.62 -31.82 11.69
CA ALA A 247 -3.02 -30.50 11.43
C ALA A 247 -4.09 -29.43 11.15
N ALA A 248 -5.11 -29.74 10.34
CA ALA A 248 -6.22 -28.85 10.09
C ALA A 248 -7.11 -28.69 11.32
N ARG A 249 -7.45 -29.77 12.01
CA ARG A 249 -8.23 -29.71 13.26
C ARG A 249 -7.54 -28.81 14.30
N SER A 250 -6.23 -28.99 14.50
CA SER A 250 -5.44 -28.12 15.39
C SER A 250 -5.43 -26.65 14.93
N PHE A 251 -5.38 -26.40 13.62
CA PHE A 251 -5.46 -25.06 13.07
C PHE A 251 -6.82 -24.41 13.36
N TYR A 252 -7.93 -25.12 13.12
CA TYR A 252 -9.28 -24.61 13.38
C TYR A 252 -9.55 -24.40 14.87
N THR A 253 -9.12 -25.32 15.73
CA THR A 253 -9.23 -25.14 17.20
C THR A 253 -8.50 -23.90 17.69
N LYS A 254 -7.30 -23.61 17.15
CA LYS A 254 -6.56 -22.37 17.47
C LYS A 254 -7.26 -21.10 16.96
N ASN A 255 -8.09 -21.23 15.93
CA ASN A 255 -8.92 -20.14 15.44
C ASN A 255 -10.34 -20.13 16.07
N GLY A 256 -10.52 -20.79 17.23
CA GLY A 256 -11.74 -20.70 18.01
C GLY A 256 -12.88 -21.63 17.56
N PHE A 257 -12.64 -22.56 16.64
CA PHE A 257 -13.63 -23.58 16.28
C PHE A 257 -13.71 -24.67 17.36
N VAL A 258 -14.92 -25.16 17.58
CA VAL A 258 -15.21 -26.28 18.45
C VAL A 258 -15.78 -27.45 17.64
N GLU A 259 -15.57 -28.68 18.10
CA GLU A 259 -16.12 -29.86 17.46
C GLU A 259 -17.58 -30.05 17.89
N ASP A 260 -18.49 -30.12 16.92
CA ASP A 260 -19.93 -30.26 17.13
C ASP A 260 -20.39 -31.72 17.02
N GLY A 261 -19.66 -32.54 16.25
CA GLY A 261 -20.02 -33.94 16.03
C GLY A 261 -19.23 -34.61 14.91
N ILE A 262 -19.65 -35.81 14.56
CA ILE A 262 -19.02 -36.65 13.52
C ILE A 262 -20.10 -37.02 12.48
N ARG A 263 -19.76 -36.87 11.21
CA ARG A 263 -20.54 -37.38 10.08
C ARG A 263 -19.86 -38.63 9.54
N GLN A 264 -20.45 -39.79 9.78
CA GLN A 264 -19.85 -41.10 9.44
C GLN A 264 -19.81 -41.28 7.90
N GLY A 265 -18.68 -41.81 7.40
CA GLY A 265 -18.48 -42.18 6.02
C GLY A 265 -18.64 -41.03 5.00
N PHE A 266 -18.42 -39.78 5.43
CA PHE A 266 -18.60 -38.61 4.58
C PHE A 266 -17.62 -38.56 3.43
N TYR A 267 -16.35 -38.86 3.68
CA TYR A 267 -15.33 -38.91 2.66
C TYR A 267 -15.26 -40.32 2.02
N THR A 268 -15.07 -40.38 0.71
CA THR A 268 -15.09 -41.65 -0.02
C THR A 268 -13.71 -42.11 -0.48
N ASN A 269 -12.74 -41.21 -0.58
CA ASN A 269 -11.39 -41.52 -1.07
C ASN A 269 -10.28 -40.89 -0.21
N PRO A 270 -9.68 -41.61 0.71
CA PRO A 270 -10.16 -42.88 1.32
C PRO A 270 -11.49 -42.67 2.06
N SER A 271 -12.20 -43.79 2.34
CA SER A 271 -13.39 -43.73 3.18
C SER A 271 -13.04 -43.33 4.60
N GLU A 272 -13.64 -42.25 5.09
CA GLU A 272 -13.31 -41.67 6.38
C GLU A 272 -14.45 -40.79 6.89
N ASP A 273 -14.54 -40.65 8.19
CA ASP A 273 -15.51 -39.76 8.84
C ASP A 273 -15.08 -38.28 8.74
N ALA A 274 -16.07 -37.39 8.76
CA ALA A 274 -15.84 -35.97 8.90
C ALA A 274 -16.12 -35.52 10.33
N VAL A 275 -15.23 -34.73 10.89
CA VAL A 275 -15.46 -33.96 12.11
C VAL A 275 -16.10 -32.64 11.70
N LEU A 276 -17.31 -32.40 12.22
CA LEU A 276 -18.03 -31.13 12.05
C LEU A 276 -17.51 -30.14 13.06
N MET A 277 -17.14 -28.96 12.62
CA MET A 277 -16.64 -27.90 13.50
C MET A 277 -17.39 -26.60 13.24
N SER A 278 -17.63 -25.84 14.31
CA SER A 278 -18.22 -24.53 14.20
C SER A 278 -17.56 -23.50 15.11
N ARG A 279 -17.74 -22.24 14.77
CA ARG A 279 -17.34 -21.08 15.57
C ARG A 279 -18.43 -20.02 15.54
N GLN A 280 -18.86 -19.54 16.72
CA GLN A 280 -19.73 -18.38 16.85
C GLN A 280 -18.93 -17.10 16.61
N LEU A 281 -19.50 -16.19 15.83
CA LEU A 281 -18.96 -14.86 15.56
C LEU A 281 -19.75 -13.83 16.38
N GLY A 282 -19.09 -12.75 16.82
CA GLY A 282 -19.77 -11.68 17.56
C GLY A 282 -20.02 -11.95 19.05
N ALA A 283 -19.41 -12.98 19.64
CA ALA A 283 -19.48 -13.27 21.07
C ALA A 283 -18.29 -12.71 21.87
N ASP A 284 -17.75 -11.56 21.48
CA ASP A 284 -16.86 -10.79 22.36
C ASP A 284 -17.67 -9.70 23.07
N VAL A 285 -18.01 -9.99 24.31
CA VAL A 285 -18.52 -9.03 25.30
C VAL A 285 -17.33 -8.48 26.08
#